data_e2e2dbbdcce3491c6203e377c0c931d5
#
_entry.id   e2e2dbbdcce3491c6203e377c0c931d5
#
_cell.length_a   1.000
_cell.length_b   1.000
_cell.length_c   1.000
_cell.angle_alpha   90.00
_cell.angle_beta   90.00
_cell.angle_gamma   90.00
#
_symmetry.space_group_name_H-M   'P 1'
#
loop_
_entity.id
_entity.type
_entity.pdbx_description
1 polymer ?
#
loop_
_entity_poly.entity_id
_entity_poly.type
_entity_poly.pdbx_seq_one_letter_code
_entity_poly.pdbx_strand_id
1 'polypeptide(L)'
;IAVTSLDLSGFNTENVTDMTGMFCDVDNLTSLDLTPLNTSNVTDMHYMFTNMSSLTSLNLSRINTSKVTNMTGMFWGVKNLPTLDLSKFDTRNVTDMSQMFFQAEKLTNLDLSSFDTSKITTMFDMFNSMRSLTNLKFSKKFNTGQVQNMQGMFANLMNIQEIDLSQADFDTSNVRNFFGMFMYGLTSPSKLQRIYVSASKDFDTSKA
;
A
#
# COMPACT_ATOMS: atom_id res chain seq x y z
N ILE A 1 22.83 -16.28 -8.92
CA ILE A 1 23.70 -15.48 -8.02
C ILE A 1 22.78 -14.60 -7.21
N ALA A 2 22.82 -14.72 -5.88
CA ALA A 2 22.00 -13.91 -4.99
C ALA A 2 22.61 -12.50 -4.86
N VAL A 3 21.84 -11.46 -5.17
CA VAL A 3 22.21 -10.07 -4.90
C VAL A 3 21.99 -9.79 -3.42
N THR A 4 23.04 -9.55 -2.66
CA THR A 4 22.99 -9.29 -1.21
C THR A 4 23.31 -7.84 -0.84
N SER A 5 23.86 -7.07 -1.77
CA SER A 5 24.12 -5.65 -1.65
C SER A 5 23.96 -4.97 -3.00
N LEU A 6 23.52 -3.73 -3.00
CA LEU A 6 23.31 -2.94 -4.22
C LEU A 6 23.73 -1.50 -3.97
N ASP A 7 24.70 -1.02 -4.75
CA ASP A 7 25.12 0.37 -4.78
C ASP A 7 24.47 1.07 -5.97
N LEU A 8 23.63 2.07 -5.70
CA LEU A 8 22.90 2.85 -6.69
C LEU A 8 23.59 4.19 -7.02
N SER A 9 24.74 4.50 -6.42
CA SER A 9 25.39 5.81 -6.56
C SER A 9 25.83 6.16 -7.99
N GLY A 10 26.05 5.14 -8.82
CA GLY A 10 26.42 5.32 -10.23
C GLY A 10 25.23 5.43 -11.21
N PHE A 11 23.99 5.33 -10.72
CA PHE A 11 22.80 5.37 -11.59
C PHE A 11 22.37 6.82 -11.87
N ASN A 12 22.34 7.21 -13.14
CA ASN A 12 21.65 8.44 -13.55
C ASN A 12 20.21 8.12 -13.96
N THR A 13 19.26 8.52 -13.12
CA THR A 13 17.83 8.30 -13.34
C THR A 13 17.05 9.58 -13.67
N GLU A 14 17.75 10.67 -14.02
CA GLU A 14 17.14 11.98 -14.30
C GLU A 14 16.04 11.92 -15.37
N ASN A 15 16.20 11.08 -16.39
CA ASN A 15 15.26 10.95 -17.50
C ASN A 15 14.38 9.67 -17.39
N VAL A 16 14.45 8.94 -16.28
CA VAL A 16 13.66 7.73 -16.11
C VAL A 16 12.21 8.07 -15.78
N THR A 17 11.29 7.51 -16.54
CA THR A 17 9.85 7.68 -16.38
C THR A 17 9.13 6.42 -15.91
N ASP A 18 9.76 5.26 -16.03
CA ASP A 18 9.21 3.96 -15.68
C ASP A 18 10.22 3.20 -14.80
N MET A 19 9.81 2.87 -13.56
CA MET A 19 10.56 2.05 -12.61
C MET A 19 9.78 0.78 -12.22
N THR A 20 8.90 0.33 -13.13
CA THR A 20 8.12 -0.89 -12.97
C THR A 20 9.03 -2.07 -12.62
N GLY A 21 8.75 -2.73 -11.49
CA GLY A 21 9.44 -3.93 -11.05
C GLY A 21 10.96 -3.79 -10.87
N MET A 22 11.52 -2.57 -10.74
CA MET A 22 12.96 -2.32 -10.75
C MET A 22 13.74 -3.22 -9.76
N PHE A 23 13.13 -3.54 -8.63
CA PHE A 23 13.74 -4.42 -7.60
C PHE A 23 12.89 -5.67 -7.33
N CYS A 24 11.96 -6.00 -8.25
CA CYS A 24 11.09 -7.17 -8.10
C CYS A 24 11.91 -8.46 -7.96
N ASP A 25 11.52 -9.32 -7.03
CA ASP A 25 12.14 -10.63 -6.76
C ASP A 25 13.63 -10.59 -6.37
N VAL A 26 14.12 -9.45 -5.87
CA VAL A 26 15.48 -9.35 -5.30
C VAL A 26 15.45 -9.87 -3.84
N ASP A 27 15.27 -11.18 -3.69
CA ASP A 27 14.91 -11.84 -2.43
C ASP A 27 15.98 -11.80 -1.33
N ASN A 28 17.26 -11.63 -1.68
CA ASN A 28 18.36 -11.74 -0.72
C ASN A 28 18.88 -10.39 -0.23
N LEU A 29 18.30 -9.28 -0.71
CA LEU A 29 18.68 -7.95 -0.29
C LEU A 29 18.01 -7.61 1.06
N THR A 30 18.81 -7.31 2.07
CA THR A 30 18.31 -7.00 3.42
C THR A 30 18.10 -5.50 3.67
N SER A 31 18.80 -4.66 2.91
CA SER A 31 18.67 -3.20 2.99
C SER A 31 18.75 -2.57 1.61
N LEU A 32 17.96 -1.52 1.37
CA LEU A 32 18.00 -0.76 0.13
C LEU A 32 17.89 0.73 0.43
N ASP A 33 18.80 1.51 -0.15
CA ASP A 33 18.82 2.97 -0.08
C ASP A 33 18.54 3.56 -1.45
N LEU A 34 17.41 4.26 -1.60
CA LEU A 34 17.02 4.93 -2.83
C LEU A 34 17.48 6.38 -2.92
N THR A 35 18.18 6.90 -1.91
CA THR A 35 18.60 8.31 -1.91
C THR A 35 19.46 8.74 -3.11
N PRO A 36 20.23 7.84 -3.79
CA PRO A 36 20.94 8.20 -5.00
C PRO A 36 20.05 8.41 -6.25
N LEU A 37 18.83 7.84 -6.25
CA LEU A 37 17.97 7.89 -7.43
C LEU A 37 17.16 9.20 -7.49
N ASN A 38 17.10 9.81 -8.67
CA ASN A 38 16.15 10.87 -8.98
C ASN A 38 14.87 10.27 -9.55
N THR A 39 13.77 10.35 -8.80
CA THR A 39 12.46 9.81 -9.21
C THR A 39 11.47 10.89 -9.67
N SER A 40 11.92 12.14 -9.87
CA SER A 40 11.05 13.30 -10.15
C SER A 40 10.31 13.21 -11.50
N ASN A 41 10.76 12.37 -12.42
CA ASN A 41 10.13 12.17 -13.72
C ASN A 41 9.39 10.82 -13.83
N VAL A 42 9.42 9.99 -12.77
CA VAL A 42 8.79 8.68 -12.80
C VAL A 42 7.28 8.79 -12.74
N THR A 43 6.61 8.11 -13.66
CA THR A 43 5.14 8.06 -13.76
C THR A 43 4.56 6.71 -13.40
N ASP A 44 5.38 5.65 -13.41
CA ASP A 44 4.98 4.29 -13.06
C ASP A 44 5.99 3.64 -12.09
N MET A 45 5.47 3.13 -10.97
CA MET A 45 6.24 2.44 -9.92
C MET A 45 5.58 1.11 -9.52
N HIS A 46 4.70 0.55 -10.39
CA HIS A 46 4.04 -0.69 -10.02
C HIS A 46 5.06 -1.83 -9.85
N TYR A 47 4.83 -2.66 -8.85
CA TYR A 47 5.68 -3.80 -8.46
C TYR A 47 7.14 -3.47 -8.12
N MET A 48 7.49 -2.18 -7.88
CA MET A 48 8.88 -1.75 -7.75
C MET A 48 9.67 -2.52 -6.68
N PHE A 49 9.04 -2.88 -5.56
CA PHE A 49 9.67 -3.65 -4.46
C PHE A 49 8.99 -5.01 -4.22
N THR A 50 8.26 -5.51 -5.20
CA THR A 50 7.52 -6.78 -5.06
C THR A 50 8.46 -7.93 -4.72
N ASN A 51 8.03 -8.76 -3.75
CA ASN A 51 8.72 -9.97 -3.29
C ASN A 51 10.16 -9.75 -2.78
N MET A 52 10.53 -8.55 -2.34
CA MET A 52 11.79 -8.34 -1.61
C MET A 52 11.68 -8.96 -0.20
N SER A 53 11.59 -10.29 -0.15
CA SER A 53 11.17 -11.03 1.06
C SER A 53 12.15 -10.95 2.22
N SER A 54 13.44 -10.69 1.99
CA SER A 54 14.47 -10.52 3.03
C SER A 54 14.66 -9.07 3.47
N LEU A 55 13.98 -8.10 2.84
CA LEU A 55 14.19 -6.68 3.12
C LEU A 55 13.74 -6.34 4.55
N THR A 56 14.67 -5.76 5.32
CA THR A 56 14.43 -5.30 6.70
C THR A 56 14.58 -3.79 6.87
N SER A 57 15.18 -3.11 5.89
CA SER A 57 15.37 -1.66 5.89
C SER A 57 15.21 -1.11 4.48
N LEU A 58 14.42 -0.04 4.33
CA LEU A 58 14.17 0.65 3.07
C LEU A 58 14.21 2.17 3.30
N ASN A 59 15.14 2.86 2.65
CA ASN A 59 15.26 4.31 2.75
C ASN A 59 14.60 4.99 1.55
N LEU A 60 13.45 5.63 1.80
CA LEU A 60 12.65 6.37 0.82
C LEU A 60 12.69 7.89 1.05
N SER A 61 13.62 8.40 1.87
CA SER A 61 13.61 9.80 2.33
C SER A 61 13.70 10.84 1.21
N ARG A 62 14.19 10.47 0.02
CA ARG A 62 14.31 11.35 -1.16
C ARG A 62 13.40 10.96 -2.32
N ILE A 63 12.51 9.99 -2.12
CA ILE A 63 11.56 9.59 -3.17
C ILE A 63 10.64 10.76 -3.54
N ASN A 64 10.41 10.94 -4.83
CA ASN A 64 9.42 11.88 -5.36
C ASN A 64 8.40 11.08 -6.18
N THR A 65 7.16 11.06 -5.73
CA THR A 65 6.06 10.33 -6.38
C THR A 65 5.02 11.26 -7.02
N SER A 66 5.31 12.55 -7.12
CA SER A 66 4.31 13.57 -7.54
C SER A 66 3.75 13.37 -8.96
N LYS A 67 4.48 12.65 -9.84
CA LYS A 67 4.02 12.31 -11.20
C LYS A 67 3.52 10.87 -11.33
N VAL A 68 3.64 10.06 -10.28
CA VAL A 68 3.27 8.64 -10.33
C VAL A 68 1.76 8.49 -10.45
N THR A 69 1.33 7.65 -11.37
CA THR A 69 -0.09 7.35 -11.65
C THR A 69 -0.46 5.92 -11.28
N ASN A 70 0.51 5.02 -11.15
CA ASN A 70 0.30 3.61 -10.84
C ASN A 70 1.27 3.14 -9.74
N MET A 71 0.70 2.63 -8.63
CA MET A 71 1.44 2.05 -7.50
C MET A 71 0.97 0.62 -7.17
N THR A 72 0.37 -0.07 -8.16
CA THR A 72 -0.09 -1.45 -8.01
C THR A 72 1.03 -2.34 -7.48
N GLY A 73 0.78 -3.06 -6.39
CA GLY A 73 1.70 -4.03 -5.81
C GLY A 73 3.08 -3.49 -5.40
N MET A 74 3.24 -2.16 -5.24
CA MET A 74 4.57 -1.55 -5.02
C MET A 74 5.36 -2.19 -3.87
N PHE A 75 4.68 -2.58 -2.79
CA PHE A 75 5.28 -3.24 -1.62
C PHE A 75 4.70 -4.64 -1.39
N TRP A 76 4.19 -5.29 -2.43
CA TRP A 76 3.68 -6.65 -2.33
C TRP A 76 4.80 -7.61 -1.90
N GLY A 77 4.53 -8.42 -0.85
CA GLY A 77 5.45 -9.47 -0.42
C GLY A 77 6.73 -9.00 0.26
N VAL A 78 6.80 -7.75 0.74
CA VAL A 78 7.91 -7.27 1.60
C VAL A 78 7.74 -7.86 3.02
N LYS A 79 7.89 -9.18 3.12
CA LYS A 79 7.46 -9.96 4.30
C LYS A 79 8.18 -9.64 5.59
N ASN A 80 9.44 -9.18 5.51
CA ASN A 80 10.30 -8.97 6.67
C ASN A 80 10.52 -7.50 7.03
N LEU A 81 9.92 -6.54 6.29
CA LEU A 81 10.05 -5.11 6.56
C LEU A 81 9.17 -4.72 7.77
N PRO A 82 9.78 -4.26 8.90
CA PRO A 82 9.01 -3.96 10.11
C PRO A 82 8.37 -2.58 10.12
N THR A 83 8.97 -1.63 9.40
CA THR A 83 8.55 -0.22 9.33
C THR A 83 8.67 0.31 7.91
N LEU A 84 7.78 1.22 7.54
CA LEU A 84 7.77 1.86 6.23
C LEU A 84 7.34 3.32 6.39
N ASP A 85 8.24 4.26 6.07
CA ASP A 85 7.96 5.70 6.09
C ASP A 85 7.44 6.15 4.73
N LEU A 86 6.16 6.50 4.67
CA LEU A 86 5.46 6.99 3.47
C LEU A 86 5.19 8.50 3.53
N SER A 87 5.77 9.22 4.49
CA SER A 87 5.49 10.65 4.70
C SER A 87 5.85 11.55 3.50
N LYS A 88 6.73 11.08 2.61
CA LYS A 88 7.16 11.77 1.38
C LYS A 88 6.32 11.42 0.15
N PHE A 89 5.37 10.50 0.27
CA PHE A 89 4.55 10.08 -0.86
C PHE A 89 3.49 11.16 -1.19
N ASP A 90 3.51 11.60 -2.42
CA ASP A 90 2.45 12.39 -3.04
C ASP A 90 1.64 11.49 -3.96
N THR A 91 0.41 11.21 -3.59
CA THR A 91 -0.44 10.22 -4.27
C THR A 91 -1.58 10.84 -5.07
N ARG A 92 -1.65 12.18 -5.16
CA ARG A 92 -2.76 12.92 -5.80
C ARG A 92 -3.00 12.56 -7.28
N ASN A 93 -2.02 11.95 -7.95
CA ASN A 93 -2.12 11.54 -9.34
C ASN A 93 -2.29 10.04 -9.53
N VAL A 94 -2.23 9.25 -8.45
CA VAL A 94 -2.34 7.79 -8.51
C VAL A 94 -3.80 7.40 -8.76
N THR A 95 -3.99 6.44 -9.67
CA THR A 95 -5.32 5.92 -10.05
C THR A 95 -5.52 4.46 -9.65
N ASP A 96 -4.44 3.72 -9.37
CA ASP A 96 -4.47 2.32 -8.95
C ASP A 96 -3.48 2.06 -7.81
N MET A 97 -3.99 1.54 -6.69
CA MET A 97 -3.22 1.09 -5.53
C MET A 97 -3.57 -0.37 -5.16
N SER A 98 -4.09 -1.14 -6.12
CA SER A 98 -4.40 -2.56 -5.91
C SER A 98 -3.15 -3.29 -5.40
N GLN A 99 -3.34 -4.12 -4.36
CA GLN A 99 -2.28 -4.96 -3.78
C GLN A 99 -1.04 -4.20 -3.27
N MET A 100 -1.12 -2.88 -3.06
CA MET A 100 0.06 -2.06 -2.74
C MET A 100 0.84 -2.60 -1.53
N PHE A 101 0.17 -3.14 -0.51
CA PHE A 101 0.77 -3.71 0.70
C PHE A 101 0.43 -5.19 0.91
N PHE A 102 -0.01 -5.88 -0.16
CA PHE A 102 -0.39 -7.29 -0.07
C PHE A 102 0.77 -8.14 0.48
N GLN A 103 0.51 -8.93 1.54
CA GLN A 103 1.52 -9.75 2.21
C GLN A 103 2.75 -8.98 2.76
N ALA A 104 2.61 -7.71 3.13
CA ALA A 104 3.60 -7.00 3.92
C ALA A 104 3.48 -7.45 5.40
N GLU A 105 3.93 -8.68 5.68
CA GLU A 105 3.51 -9.46 6.84
C GLU A 105 4.03 -8.92 8.18
N LYS A 106 5.22 -8.28 8.23
CA LYS A 106 5.82 -7.77 9.47
C LYS A 106 5.57 -6.30 9.75
N LEU A 107 4.94 -5.55 8.82
CA LEU A 107 4.53 -4.18 9.11
C LEU A 107 3.51 -4.17 10.26
N THR A 108 3.84 -3.46 11.34
CA THR A 108 2.97 -3.33 12.51
C THR A 108 2.14 -2.05 12.51
N ASN A 109 2.67 -0.99 11.90
CA ASN A 109 2.04 0.31 11.81
C ASN A 109 2.08 0.81 10.37
N LEU A 110 0.99 1.39 9.89
CA LEU A 110 0.90 2.01 8.58
C LEU A 110 0.17 3.35 8.70
N ASP A 111 0.90 4.46 8.46
CA ASP A 111 0.33 5.81 8.45
C ASP A 111 0.12 6.27 7.01
N LEU A 112 -1.14 6.37 6.60
CA LEU A 112 -1.57 6.84 5.29
C LEU A 112 -2.20 8.25 5.35
N SER A 113 -1.92 9.02 6.40
CA SER A 113 -2.52 10.35 6.56
C SER A 113 -2.09 11.37 5.50
N SER A 114 -0.97 11.12 4.79
CA SER A 114 -0.53 11.93 3.64
C SER A 114 -1.23 11.55 2.33
N PHE A 115 -1.83 10.35 2.23
CA PHE A 115 -2.37 9.81 0.99
C PHE A 115 -3.64 10.54 0.55
N ASP A 116 -3.60 11.13 -0.63
CA ASP A 116 -4.77 11.59 -1.38
C ASP A 116 -5.18 10.49 -2.36
N THR A 117 -6.34 9.88 -2.12
CA THR A 117 -6.86 8.77 -2.91
C THR A 117 -8.07 9.16 -3.75
N SER A 118 -8.30 10.46 -3.96
CA SER A 118 -9.49 10.97 -4.64
C SER A 118 -9.64 10.54 -6.11
N LYS A 119 -8.55 10.06 -6.75
CA LYS A 119 -8.54 9.54 -8.13
C LYS A 119 -8.51 8.01 -8.20
N ILE A 120 -8.42 7.31 -7.07
CA ILE A 120 -8.31 5.86 -7.04
C ILE A 120 -9.64 5.23 -7.45
N THR A 121 -9.59 4.27 -8.37
CA THR A 121 -10.75 3.52 -8.84
C THR A 121 -10.82 2.09 -8.32
N THR A 122 -9.70 1.54 -7.85
CA THR A 122 -9.60 0.19 -7.29
C THR A 122 -8.63 0.13 -6.12
N MET A 123 -9.06 -0.56 -5.06
CA MET A 123 -8.26 -0.86 -3.86
C MET A 123 -8.27 -2.38 -3.59
N PHE A 124 -8.33 -3.16 -4.67
CA PHE A 124 -8.32 -4.63 -4.62
C PHE A 124 -7.12 -5.13 -3.80
N ASP A 125 -7.40 -5.93 -2.77
CA ASP A 125 -6.39 -6.56 -1.88
C ASP A 125 -5.34 -5.59 -1.28
N MET A 126 -5.64 -4.29 -1.17
CA MET A 126 -4.62 -3.27 -0.82
C MET A 126 -3.88 -3.59 0.49
N PHE A 127 -4.57 -4.07 1.51
CA PHE A 127 -4.01 -4.42 2.83
C PHE A 127 -4.11 -5.92 3.15
N ASN A 128 -4.47 -6.75 2.16
CA ASN A 128 -4.69 -8.17 2.40
C ASN A 128 -3.41 -8.85 2.91
N SER A 129 -3.57 -9.68 3.93
CA SER A 129 -2.49 -10.47 4.55
C SER A 129 -1.37 -9.66 5.23
N MET A 130 -1.65 -8.43 5.66
CA MET A 130 -0.78 -7.69 6.57
C MET A 130 -0.95 -8.25 8.00
N ARG A 131 -0.40 -9.44 8.24
CA ARG A 131 -0.72 -10.26 9.41
C ARG A 131 -0.31 -9.65 10.75
N SER A 132 0.77 -8.85 10.78
CA SER A 132 1.26 -8.20 12.01
C SER A 132 0.70 -6.80 12.23
N LEU A 133 -0.11 -6.28 11.30
CA LEU A 133 -0.65 -4.93 11.39
C LEU A 133 -1.52 -4.78 12.65
N THR A 134 -1.21 -3.78 13.46
CA THR A 134 -1.95 -3.42 14.68
C THR A 134 -2.53 -2.02 14.64
N ASN A 135 -1.93 -1.14 13.82
CA ASN A 135 -2.36 0.25 13.70
C ASN A 135 -2.38 0.67 12.21
N LEU A 136 -3.53 1.15 11.76
CA LEU A 136 -3.75 1.67 10.42
C LEU A 136 -4.38 3.06 10.53
N LYS A 137 -3.66 4.09 10.08
CA LYS A 137 -4.07 5.48 10.24
C LYS A 137 -4.44 6.11 8.91
N PHE A 138 -5.60 6.74 8.88
CA PHE A 138 -6.12 7.50 7.74
C PHE A 138 -6.23 8.99 8.05
N SER A 139 -6.55 9.79 7.04
CA SER A 139 -7.01 11.18 7.16
C SER A 139 -8.15 11.43 6.17
N LYS A 140 -8.74 12.62 6.20
CA LYS A 140 -9.82 13.00 5.25
C LYS A 140 -9.37 13.04 3.79
N LYS A 141 -8.06 13.03 3.51
CA LYS A 141 -7.51 12.89 2.14
C LYS A 141 -7.67 11.47 1.59
N PHE A 142 -7.78 10.47 2.48
CA PHE A 142 -8.08 9.10 2.07
C PHE A 142 -9.57 9.04 1.70
N ASN A 143 -9.84 9.32 0.42
CA ASN A 143 -11.18 9.43 -0.16
C ASN A 143 -11.44 8.22 -1.05
N THR A 144 -12.59 7.56 -0.86
CA THR A 144 -12.97 6.36 -1.63
C THR A 144 -14.14 6.59 -2.60
N GLY A 145 -14.56 7.84 -2.78
CA GLY A 145 -15.75 8.17 -3.59
C GLY A 145 -15.69 7.77 -5.06
N GLN A 146 -14.49 7.49 -5.63
CA GLN A 146 -14.34 6.98 -6.99
C GLN A 146 -14.08 5.46 -7.05
N VAL A 147 -13.92 4.80 -5.89
CA VAL A 147 -13.55 3.39 -5.83
C VAL A 147 -14.72 2.50 -6.24
N GLN A 148 -14.48 1.59 -7.15
CA GLN A 148 -15.47 0.62 -7.66
C GLN A 148 -15.20 -0.81 -7.16
N ASN A 149 -13.95 -1.13 -6.77
CA ASN A 149 -13.57 -2.46 -6.32
C ASN A 149 -12.78 -2.39 -5.00
N MET A 150 -13.35 -2.96 -3.95
CA MET A 150 -12.75 -3.12 -2.61
C MET A 150 -12.62 -4.61 -2.23
N GLN A 151 -12.64 -5.52 -3.22
CA GLN A 151 -12.47 -6.95 -2.96
C GLN A 151 -11.21 -7.19 -2.13
N GLY A 152 -11.35 -7.92 -1.03
CA GLY A 152 -10.26 -8.35 -0.16
C GLY A 152 -9.48 -7.22 0.53
N MET A 153 -9.92 -5.96 0.46
CA MET A 153 -9.14 -4.78 0.89
C MET A 153 -8.54 -4.92 2.29
N PHE A 154 -9.29 -5.46 3.25
CA PHE A 154 -8.88 -5.69 4.64
C PHE A 154 -8.87 -7.19 5.00
N ALA A 155 -8.73 -8.07 4.01
CA ALA A 155 -8.74 -9.51 4.27
C ALA A 155 -7.50 -9.96 5.03
N ASN A 156 -7.63 -11.01 5.81
CA ASN A 156 -6.53 -11.67 6.52
C ASN A 156 -5.70 -10.75 7.44
N LEU A 157 -6.31 -9.71 8.01
CA LEU A 157 -5.72 -8.89 9.06
C LEU A 157 -5.87 -9.62 10.41
N MET A 158 -4.77 -10.27 10.88
CA MET A 158 -4.84 -11.16 12.02
C MET A 158 -4.72 -10.46 13.38
N ASN A 159 -3.99 -9.36 13.45
CA ASN A 159 -3.62 -8.72 14.72
C ASN A 159 -4.26 -7.35 14.98
N ILE A 160 -4.85 -6.72 13.98
CA ILE A 160 -5.57 -5.46 14.16
C ILE A 160 -6.87 -5.71 14.93
N GLN A 161 -7.13 -4.91 15.96
CA GLN A 161 -8.35 -5.02 16.76
C GLN A 161 -9.44 -4.06 16.31
N GLU A 162 -9.04 -2.93 15.77
CA GLU A 162 -9.95 -1.86 15.35
C GLU A 162 -9.49 -1.25 14.03
N ILE A 163 -10.43 -0.98 13.13
CA ILE A 163 -10.20 -0.21 11.90
C ILE A 163 -11.05 1.06 12.00
N ASP A 164 -10.41 2.21 12.10
CA ASP A 164 -11.10 3.51 12.18
C ASP A 164 -11.19 4.18 10.80
N LEU A 165 -12.29 3.93 10.10
CA LEU A 165 -12.63 4.57 8.82
C LEU A 165 -13.30 5.95 9.02
N SER A 166 -13.63 6.34 10.26
CA SER A 166 -14.27 7.65 10.54
C SER A 166 -13.33 8.82 10.26
N GLN A 167 -12.02 8.57 10.28
CA GLN A 167 -10.98 9.56 9.98
C GLN A 167 -10.76 9.73 8.45
N ALA A 168 -11.21 8.79 7.64
CA ALA A 168 -11.21 8.86 6.18
C ALA A 168 -12.45 9.58 5.63
N ASP A 169 -12.43 9.93 4.36
CA ASP A 169 -13.62 10.23 3.57
C ASP A 169 -14.09 8.93 2.88
N PHE A 170 -14.54 7.97 3.71
CA PHE A 170 -14.84 6.61 3.29
C PHE A 170 -16.27 6.54 2.74
N ASP A 171 -16.39 6.57 1.43
CA ASP A 171 -17.63 6.53 0.67
C ASP A 171 -17.68 5.26 -0.16
N THR A 172 -18.73 4.46 0.01
CA THR A 172 -18.91 3.19 -0.69
C THR A 172 -19.97 3.24 -1.81
N SER A 173 -20.54 4.40 -2.06
CA SER A 173 -21.67 4.59 -3.01
C SER A 173 -21.37 4.15 -4.45
N ASN A 174 -20.11 4.12 -4.87
CA ASN A 174 -19.69 3.67 -6.20
C ASN A 174 -19.11 2.25 -6.22
N VAL A 175 -18.96 1.61 -5.05
CA VAL A 175 -18.36 0.28 -4.97
C VAL A 175 -19.34 -0.78 -5.51
N ARG A 176 -18.81 -1.64 -6.38
CA ARG A 176 -19.56 -2.73 -7.04
C ARG A 176 -19.07 -4.12 -6.61
N ASN A 177 -17.93 -4.19 -5.93
CA ASN A 177 -17.34 -5.45 -5.49
C ASN A 177 -16.75 -5.31 -4.09
N PHE A 178 -17.38 -5.96 -3.10
CA PHE A 178 -16.93 -6.10 -1.71
C PHE A 178 -16.49 -7.53 -1.38
N PHE A 179 -16.34 -8.41 -2.38
CA PHE A 179 -16.09 -9.82 -2.11
C PHE A 179 -14.89 -9.99 -1.15
N GLY A 180 -15.14 -10.63 -0.02
CA GLY A 180 -14.11 -10.94 0.96
C GLY A 180 -13.42 -9.73 1.60
N MET A 181 -14.00 -8.52 1.57
CA MET A 181 -13.37 -7.28 2.07
C MET A 181 -12.77 -7.43 3.48
N PHE A 182 -13.44 -8.16 4.37
CA PHE A 182 -13.00 -8.44 5.74
C PHE A 182 -12.80 -9.94 5.98
N MET A 183 -12.61 -10.73 4.93
CA MET A 183 -12.46 -12.18 5.03
C MET A 183 -11.20 -12.54 5.83
N TYR A 184 -11.28 -13.61 6.61
CA TYR A 184 -10.12 -14.21 7.26
C TYR A 184 -10.03 -15.70 6.92
N GLY A 185 -8.79 -16.21 6.87
CA GLY A 185 -8.55 -17.63 6.57
C GLY A 185 -8.97 -18.55 7.69
N LEU A 186 -9.31 -19.78 7.35
CA LEU A 186 -9.81 -20.81 8.28
C LEU A 186 -8.79 -21.24 9.37
N THR A 187 -7.52 -20.86 9.25
CA THR A 187 -6.42 -21.37 10.07
C THR A 187 -6.10 -20.54 11.31
N SER A 188 -6.58 -19.29 11.40
CA SER A 188 -6.36 -18.45 12.58
C SER A 188 -7.46 -17.41 12.70
N PRO A 189 -8.11 -17.24 13.86
CA PRO A 189 -9.12 -16.21 14.04
C PRO A 189 -8.50 -14.81 13.99
N SER A 190 -9.13 -13.91 13.27
CA SER A 190 -8.79 -12.48 13.30
C SER A 190 -9.09 -11.89 14.68
N LYS A 191 -8.26 -10.93 15.13
CA LYS A 191 -8.51 -10.16 16.35
C LYS A 191 -9.43 -8.95 16.12
N LEU A 192 -9.87 -8.70 14.88
CA LEU A 192 -10.73 -7.56 14.54
C LEU A 192 -12.06 -7.65 15.30
N GLN A 193 -12.31 -6.64 16.11
CA GLN A 193 -13.52 -6.54 16.96
C GLN A 193 -14.42 -5.39 16.55
N ARG A 194 -13.84 -4.29 16.01
CA ARG A 194 -14.58 -3.06 15.73
C ARG A 194 -14.13 -2.42 14.42
N ILE A 195 -15.10 -1.89 13.69
CA ILE A 195 -14.86 -1.04 12.53
C ILE A 195 -15.67 0.23 12.78
N TYR A 196 -15.00 1.38 12.87
CA TYR A 196 -15.65 2.67 12.99
C TYR A 196 -15.86 3.27 11.61
N VAL A 197 -17.07 3.70 11.32
CA VAL A 197 -17.46 4.40 10.08
C VAL A 197 -17.95 5.80 10.42
N SER A 198 -17.88 6.73 9.48
CA SER A 198 -18.41 8.08 9.69
C SER A 198 -19.94 8.04 9.72
N ALA A 199 -20.54 8.70 10.71
CA ALA A 199 -22.01 8.84 10.80
C ALA A 199 -22.60 9.68 9.65
N SER A 200 -21.78 10.40 8.90
CA SER A 200 -22.23 11.26 7.79
C SER A 200 -22.29 10.56 6.43
N LYS A 201 -21.82 9.32 6.34
CA LYS A 201 -21.84 8.53 5.10
C LYS A 201 -22.30 7.11 5.39
N ASP A 202 -23.28 6.66 4.64
CA ASP A 202 -23.78 5.30 4.73
C ASP A 202 -22.74 4.33 4.12
N PHE A 203 -22.61 3.16 4.74
CA PHE A 203 -21.92 2.03 4.14
C PHE A 203 -22.88 1.42 3.11
N ASP A 204 -22.94 2.03 1.93
CA ASP A 204 -23.88 1.66 0.87
C ASP A 204 -23.37 0.44 0.10
N THR A 205 -24.14 -0.64 0.12
CA THR A 205 -23.87 -1.87 -0.62
C THR A 205 -24.89 -2.10 -1.76
N SER A 206 -25.72 -1.11 -2.08
CA SER A 206 -26.81 -1.27 -3.04
C SER A 206 -26.37 -1.58 -4.47
N LYS A 207 -25.09 -1.33 -4.79
CA LYS A 207 -24.51 -1.60 -6.12
C LYS A 207 -23.58 -2.82 -6.16
N ALA A 208 -23.39 -3.52 -5.03
CA ALA A 208 -22.53 -4.69 -4.92
C ALA A 208 -23.23 -5.99 -5.34
#